data_d377f289d490997b64ff2ba4d936d3f3
#
_entry.id   d377f289d490997b64ff2ba4d936d3f3
#
_cell.length_a   1.000
_cell.length_b   1.000
_cell.length_c   1.000
_cell.angle_alpha   90.00
_cell.angle_beta   90.00
_cell.angle_gamma   90.00
#
_symmetry.space_group_name_H-M   'P 1'
#
loop_
_entity.id
_entity.type
_entity.pdbx_description
1 polymer ?
#
loop_
_entity_poly.entity_id
_entity_poly.type
_entity_poly.pdbx_seq_one_letter_code
_entity_poly.pdbx_strand_id
1 'polypeptide(L)'
;MNSQNLALISMILEDRLSEQGKILALQQCQNLNDSIMPSFSAINFKSPVAGLLWHLFLGFFGGGRFYKGDIMQGVLYIVAFVLVCVCASYDEDLFNLAFLLYIVVYGVDFYLIYKGIQKDNFQKFQNFLLFQNFSQQQKSEATKAF
;
A
#
# COMPACT_ATOMS: atom_id res chain seq x y z
N MET A 1 2.04 -26.05 5.43
CA MET A 1 1.06 -25.25 6.20
C MET A 1 -0.32 -25.89 6.11
N ASN A 2 -1.13 -25.84 7.20
CA ASN A 2 -2.48 -26.40 7.24
C ASN A 2 -3.44 -25.61 6.30
N SER A 3 -4.44 -26.31 5.71
CA SER A 3 -5.44 -25.72 4.82
C SER A 3 -6.25 -24.58 5.47
N GLN A 4 -6.53 -24.67 6.76
CA GLN A 4 -7.21 -23.60 7.51
C GLN A 4 -6.38 -22.32 7.59
N ASN A 5 -5.08 -22.44 7.86
CA ASN A 5 -4.17 -21.28 7.92
C ASN A 5 -3.98 -20.63 6.54
N LEU A 6 -3.93 -21.44 5.48
CA LEU A 6 -3.91 -20.93 4.10
C LEU A 6 -5.19 -20.16 3.76
N ALA A 7 -6.35 -20.67 4.18
CA ALA A 7 -7.62 -19.97 3.99
C ALA A 7 -7.66 -18.62 4.74
N LEU A 8 -7.18 -18.59 6.00
CA LEU A 8 -7.08 -17.33 6.76
C LEU A 8 -6.15 -16.32 6.09
N ILE A 9 -4.98 -16.76 5.63
CA ILE A 9 -4.05 -15.89 4.88
C ILE A 9 -4.72 -15.37 3.61
N SER A 10 -5.42 -16.21 2.85
CA SER A 10 -6.12 -15.79 1.63
C SER A 10 -7.16 -14.71 1.92
N MET A 11 -7.93 -14.83 3.01
CA MET A 11 -8.90 -13.82 3.45
C MET A 11 -8.23 -12.49 3.85
N ILE A 12 -7.11 -12.55 4.59
CA ILE A 12 -6.36 -11.34 4.96
C ILE A 12 -5.81 -10.61 3.74
N LEU A 13 -5.38 -11.34 2.73
CA LEU A 13 -4.75 -10.79 1.52
C LEU A 13 -5.74 -10.39 0.43
N GLU A 14 -7.03 -10.80 0.52
CA GLU A 14 -8.01 -10.69 -0.57
C GLU A 14 -8.13 -9.26 -1.11
N ASP A 15 -8.36 -8.29 -0.24
CA ASP A 15 -8.50 -6.89 -0.62
C ASP A 15 -7.21 -6.07 -0.48
N ARG A 16 -6.10 -6.70 -0.10
CA ARG A 16 -4.86 -6.00 0.25
C ARG A 16 -3.78 -6.08 -0.83
N LEU A 17 -3.83 -7.13 -1.65
CA LEU A 17 -2.89 -7.40 -2.74
C LEU A 17 -3.60 -7.41 -4.10
N SER A 18 -2.81 -7.24 -5.17
CA SER A 18 -3.29 -7.56 -6.52
C SER A 18 -3.48 -9.08 -6.66
N GLU A 19 -4.31 -9.52 -7.61
CA GLU A 19 -4.55 -10.95 -7.87
C GLU A 19 -3.24 -11.74 -8.08
N GLN A 20 -2.32 -11.20 -8.86
CA GLN A 20 -1.01 -11.82 -9.07
C GLN A 20 -0.19 -11.88 -7.78
N GLY A 21 -0.19 -10.81 -6.99
CA GLY A 21 0.51 -10.77 -5.70
C GLY A 21 -0.07 -11.76 -4.70
N LYS A 22 -1.38 -11.96 -4.69
CA LYS A 22 -2.09 -12.93 -3.85
C LYS A 22 -1.71 -14.36 -4.22
N ILE A 23 -1.72 -14.71 -5.51
CA ILE A 23 -1.32 -16.04 -5.98
C ILE A 23 0.12 -16.35 -5.57
N LEU A 24 1.05 -15.44 -5.84
CA LEU A 24 2.45 -15.59 -5.46
C LEU A 24 2.62 -15.73 -3.93
N ALA A 25 1.92 -14.92 -3.15
CA ALA A 25 1.97 -14.98 -1.71
C ALA A 25 1.46 -16.33 -1.17
N LEU A 26 0.35 -16.85 -1.69
CA LEU A 26 -0.20 -18.14 -1.28
C LEU A 26 0.73 -19.31 -1.64
N GLN A 27 1.34 -19.30 -2.83
CA GLN A 27 2.34 -20.32 -3.22
C GLN A 27 3.54 -20.32 -2.27
N GLN A 28 4.06 -19.14 -1.91
CA GLN A 28 5.17 -19.02 -0.97
C GLN A 28 4.79 -19.50 0.44
N CYS A 29 3.55 -19.24 0.87
CA CYS A 29 3.06 -19.67 2.17
C CYS A 29 2.85 -21.18 2.29
N GLN A 30 2.61 -21.90 1.21
CA GLN A 30 2.41 -23.37 1.24
C GLN A 30 3.60 -24.10 1.87
N ASN A 31 4.81 -23.64 1.61
CA ASN A 31 6.06 -24.25 2.08
C ASN A 31 6.47 -23.80 3.49
N LEU A 32 5.70 -22.93 4.14
CA LEU A 32 6.02 -22.40 5.46
C LEU A 32 5.40 -23.23 6.59
N ASN A 33 5.98 -23.14 7.79
CA ASN A 33 5.45 -23.79 8.98
C ASN A 33 4.25 -23.00 9.54
N ASP A 34 3.31 -23.69 10.20
CA ASP A 34 2.14 -23.07 10.84
C ASP A 34 2.50 -22.11 11.99
N SER A 35 3.69 -22.26 12.57
CA SER A 35 4.20 -21.38 13.65
C SER A 35 4.36 -19.90 13.25
N ILE A 36 4.27 -19.57 11.96
CA ILE A 36 4.40 -18.18 11.47
C ILE A 36 3.11 -17.37 11.60
N MET A 37 1.96 -18.02 11.83
CA MET A 37 0.65 -17.35 11.82
C MET A 37 0.54 -16.17 12.79
N PRO A 38 1.03 -16.22 14.04
CA PRO A 38 0.99 -15.07 14.95
C PRO A 38 1.77 -13.87 14.39
N SER A 39 2.94 -14.12 13.81
CA SER A 39 3.79 -13.08 13.22
C SER A 39 3.20 -12.53 11.92
N PHE A 40 2.52 -13.37 11.13
CA PHE A 40 1.83 -12.95 9.92
C PHE A 40 0.64 -12.03 10.24
N SER A 41 -0.17 -12.39 11.24
CA SER A 41 -1.32 -11.57 11.66
C SER A 41 -0.94 -10.21 12.24
N ALA A 42 0.32 -10.07 12.70
CA ALA A 42 0.86 -8.79 13.19
C ALA A 42 1.27 -7.83 12.06
N ILE A 43 1.29 -8.28 10.80
CA ILE A 43 1.63 -7.41 9.67
C ILE A 43 0.50 -6.40 9.44
N ASN A 44 0.82 -5.12 9.55
CA ASN A 44 -0.14 -4.06 9.28
C ASN A 44 -0.28 -3.80 7.76
N PHE A 45 -1.18 -4.53 7.12
CA PHE A 45 -1.57 -4.28 5.74
C PHE A 45 -2.57 -3.12 5.65
N LYS A 46 -2.27 -2.14 4.80
CA LYS A 46 -3.20 -1.02 4.53
C LYS A 46 -4.30 -1.45 3.57
N SER A 47 -5.52 -0.95 3.77
CA SER A 47 -6.61 -1.18 2.84
C SER A 47 -6.51 -0.24 1.64
N PRO A 48 -6.41 -0.75 0.39
CA PRO A 48 -6.46 0.09 -0.80
C PRO A 48 -7.77 0.87 -0.91
N VAL A 49 -8.89 0.25 -0.53
CA VAL A 49 -10.22 0.88 -0.55
C VAL A 49 -10.28 2.06 0.44
N ALA A 50 -9.75 1.89 1.66
CA ALA A 50 -9.66 3.00 2.60
C ALA A 50 -8.79 4.14 2.06
N GLY A 51 -7.70 3.83 1.36
CA GLY A 51 -6.88 4.83 0.68
C GLY A 51 -7.64 5.62 -0.39
N LEU A 52 -8.50 4.95 -1.16
CA LEU A 52 -9.38 5.60 -2.13
C LEU A 52 -10.44 6.49 -1.46
N LEU A 53 -11.03 6.05 -0.34
CA LEU A 53 -11.98 6.87 0.41
C LEU A 53 -11.30 8.14 0.95
N TRP A 54 -10.11 8.01 1.54
CA TRP A 54 -9.32 9.17 1.96
C TRP A 54 -8.98 10.10 0.80
N HIS A 55 -8.70 9.55 -0.38
CA HIS A 55 -8.46 10.35 -1.58
C HIS A 55 -9.74 11.02 -2.06
N LEU A 56 -10.88 10.34 -2.05
CA LEU A 56 -12.16 10.89 -2.48
C LEU A 56 -12.59 12.09 -1.63
N PHE A 57 -12.48 11.99 -0.29
CA PHE A 57 -12.92 13.06 0.63
C PHE A 57 -11.88 14.17 0.85
N LEU A 58 -10.61 13.81 0.92
CA LEU A 58 -9.50 14.71 1.24
C LEU A 58 -8.42 14.75 0.16
N GLY A 59 -8.73 14.29 -1.06
CA GLY A 59 -7.77 14.16 -2.14
C GLY A 59 -7.23 15.51 -2.63
N PHE A 60 -8.05 16.57 -2.58
CA PHE A 60 -7.59 17.94 -2.86
C PHE A 60 -6.46 18.40 -1.93
N PHE A 61 -6.39 17.83 -0.74
CA PHE A 61 -5.32 18.07 0.24
C PHE A 61 -4.32 16.90 0.31
N GLY A 62 -4.35 15.99 -0.68
CA GLY A 62 -3.44 14.85 -0.70
C GLY A 62 -3.76 13.75 0.32
N GLY A 63 -5.01 13.66 0.83
CA GLY A 63 -5.41 12.71 1.89
C GLY A 63 -5.08 11.25 1.58
N GLY A 64 -5.28 10.80 0.34
CA GLY A 64 -4.91 9.46 -0.09
C GLY A 64 -3.40 9.19 -0.05
N ARG A 65 -2.59 10.21 -0.35
CA ARG A 65 -1.12 10.13 -0.29
C ARG A 65 -0.62 10.07 1.15
N PHE A 66 -1.20 10.86 2.05
CA PHE A 66 -0.91 10.78 3.47
C PHE A 66 -1.30 9.42 4.05
N TYR A 67 -2.47 8.89 3.70
CA TYR A 67 -2.87 7.55 4.11
C TYR A 67 -1.89 6.47 3.60
N LYS A 68 -1.45 6.55 2.35
CA LYS A 68 -0.44 5.65 1.77
C LYS A 68 0.90 5.77 2.52
N GLY A 69 1.27 6.95 2.98
CA GLY A 69 2.54 7.27 3.64
C GLY A 69 3.51 8.06 2.75
N ASP A 70 3.06 8.51 1.58
CA ASP A 70 3.82 9.36 0.65
C ASP A 70 3.71 10.83 1.06
N ILE A 71 4.27 11.18 2.21
CA ILE A 71 4.13 12.52 2.83
C ILE A 71 4.55 13.63 1.87
N MET A 72 5.68 13.47 1.17
CA MET A 72 6.17 14.47 0.21
C MET A 72 5.15 14.76 -0.89
N GLN A 73 4.55 13.70 -1.46
CA GLN A 73 3.53 13.86 -2.50
C GLN A 73 2.23 14.46 -1.94
N GLY A 74 1.85 14.11 -0.71
CA GLY A 74 0.73 14.74 -0.03
C GLY A 74 0.92 16.25 0.15
N VAL A 75 2.12 16.68 0.57
CA VAL A 75 2.46 18.11 0.69
C VAL A 75 2.43 18.81 -0.68
N LEU A 76 2.93 18.16 -1.75
CA LEU A 76 2.86 18.71 -3.11
C LEU A 76 1.41 18.96 -3.57
N TYR A 77 0.45 18.10 -3.19
CA TYR A 77 -0.97 18.33 -3.46
C TYR A 77 -1.50 19.59 -2.80
N ILE A 78 -1.13 19.83 -1.53
CA ILE A 78 -1.53 21.07 -0.81
C ILE A 78 -0.94 22.30 -1.52
N VAL A 79 0.35 22.27 -1.88
CA VAL A 79 1.00 23.37 -2.58
C VAL A 79 0.34 23.61 -3.95
N ALA A 80 0.07 22.56 -4.73
CA ALA A 80 -0.59 22.66 -6.03
C ALA A 80 -2.00 23.25 -5.89
N PHE A 81 -2.77 22.83 -4.88
CA PHE A 81 -4.09 23.40 -4.61
C PHE A 81 -4.04 24.89 -4.28
N VAL A 82 -3.10 25.30 -3.42
CA VAL A 82 -2.89 26.71 -3.10
C VAL A 82 -2.54 27.52 -4.36
N LEU A 83 -1.68 26.99 -5.23
CA LEU A 83 -1.32 27.65 -6.50
C LEU A 83 -2.55 27.81 -7.41
N VAL A 84 -3.42 26.80 -7.52
CA VAL A 84 -4.67 26.91 -8.28
C VAL A 84 -5.57 28.02 -7.70
N CYS A 85 -5.69 28.11 -6.36
CA CYS A 85 -6.45 29.17 -5.71
C CYS A 85 -5.84 30.57 -5.95
N VAL A 86 -4.51 30.66 -6.01
CA VAL A 86 -3.83 31.91 -6.35
C VAL A 86 -4.12 32.33 -7.79
N CYS A 87 -4.12 31.39 -8.75
CA CYS A 87 -4.47 31.67 -10.14
C CYS A 87 -5.87 32.30 -10.27
N ALA A 88 -6.82 31.90 -9.43
CA ALA A 88 -8.17 32.48 -9.40
C ALA A 88 -8.20 33.99 -9.08
N SER A 89 -7.16 34.50 -8.41
CA SER A 89 -7.06 35.94 -8.07
C SER A 89 -6.49 36.80 -9.21
N TYR A 90 -5.90 36.18 -10.24
CA TYR A 90 -5.24 36.89 -11.32
C TYR A 90 -6.06 36.89 -12.61
N ASP A 91 -6.54 35.73 -13.05
CA ASP A 91 -7.19 35.58 -14.34
C ASP A 91 -8.08 34.33 -14.34
N GLU A 92 -9.31 34.48 -14.88
CA GLU A 92 -10.31 33.40 -14.93
C GLU A 92 -9.88 32.28 -15.88
N ASP A 93 -9.30 32.61 -17.04
CA ASP A 93 -8.86 31.60 -18.01
C ASP A 93 -7.67 30.81 -17.48
N LEU A 94 -6.74 31.49 -16.79
CA LEU A 94 -5.61 30.85 -16.11
C LEU A 94 -6.07 29.92 -15.00
N PHE A 95 -7.06 30.33 -14.20
CA PHE A 95 -7.69 29.46 -13.20
C PHE A 95 -8.32 28.21 -13.80
N ASN A 96 -9.14 28.39 -14.85
CA ASN A 96 -9.82 27.28 -15.51
C ASN A 96 -8.82 26.25 -16.06
N LEU A 97 -7.74 26.70 -16.69
CA LEU A 97 -6.66 25.84 -17.18
C LEU A 97 -5.94 25.11 -16.04
N ALA A 98 -5.56 25.82 -15.00
CA ALA A 98 -4.86 25.24 -13.84
C ALA A 98 -5.74 24.22 -13.10
N PHE A 99 -7.02 24.55 -12.93
CA PHE A 99 -8.00 23.66 -12.30
C PHE A 99 -8.25 22.39 -13.13
N LEU A 100 -8.37 22.50 -14.45
CA LEU A 100 -8.52 21.36 -15.34
C LEU A 100 -7.31 20.40 -15.22
N LEU A 101 -6.10 20.94 -15.28
CA LEU A 101 -4.88 20.14 -15.10
C LEU A 101 -4.85 19.46 -13.72
N TYR A 102 -5.26 20.16 -12.69
CA TYR A 102 -5.33 19.63 -11.34
C TYR A 102 -6.32 18.45 -11.23
N ILE A 103 -7.50 18.56 -11.85
CA ILE A 103 -8.50 17.47 -11.88
C ILE A 103 -7.99 16.25 -12.65
N VAL A 104 -7.26 16.45 -13.75
CA VAL A 104 -6.66 15.33 -14.50
C VAL A 104 -5.64 14.60 -13.62
N VAL A 105 -4.75 15.33 -12.96
CA VAL A 105 -3.76 14.74 -12.03
C VAL A 105 -4.46 14.01 -10.88
N TYR A 106 -5.50 14.60 -10.30
CA TYR A 106 -6.33 13.99 -9.27
C TYR A 106 -6.95 12.64 -9.72
N GLY A 107 -7.50 12.58 -10.93
CA GLY A 107 -8.08 11.35 -11.48
C GLY A 107 -7.03 10.24 -11.70
N VAL A 108 -5.87 10.58 -12.24
CA VAL A 108 -4.76 9.64 -12.41
C VAL A 108 -4.26 9.14 -11.06
N ASP A 109 -4.20 10.03 -10.07
CA ASP A 109 -3.70 9.71 -8.74
C ASP A 109 -4.59 8.72 -7.98
N PHE A 110 -5.88 8.71 -8.27
CA PHE A 110 -6.83 7.73 -7.76
C PHE A 110 -6.38 6.29 -8.07
N TYR A 111 -5.97 6.04 -9.31
CA TYR A 111 -5.43 4.75 -9.72
C TYR A 111 -4.06 4.46 -9.09
N LEU A 112 -3.18 5.47 -9.04
CA LEU A 112 -1.83 5.31 -8.50
C LEU A 112 -1.82 4.99 -7.00
N ILE A 113 -2.72 5.58 -6.22
CA ILE A 113 -2.87 5.29 -4.79
C ILE A 113 -3.32 3.84 -4.58
N TYR A 114 -4.34 3.40 -5.32
CA TYR A 114 -4.83 2.03 -5.22
C TYR A 114 -3.72 1.01 -5.50
N LYS A 115 -3.08 1.12 -6.65
CA LYS A 115 -1.97 0.25 -7.06
C LYS A 115 -0.75 0.37 -6.14
N GLY A 116 -0.46 1.59 -5.71
CA GLY A 116 0.65 1.86 -4.80
C GLY A 116 0.49 1.16 -3.46
N ILE A 117 -0.70 1.22 -2.84
CA ILE A 117 -0.97 0.53 -1.57
C ILE A 117 -0.85 -0.99 -1.74
N GLN A 118 -1.37 -1.56 -2.83
CA GLN A 118 -1.21 -3.00 -3.11
C GLN A 118 0.26 -3.40 -3.24
N LYS A 119 1.07 -2.58 -3.94
CA LYS A 119 2.51 -2.80 -4.08
C LYS A 119 3.23 -2.72 -2.73
N ASP A 120 2.93 -1.72 -1.91
CA ASP A 120 3.54 -1.53 -0.60
C ASP A 120 3.19 -2.70 0.34
N ASN A 121 1.94 -3.19 0.28
CA ASN A 121 1.52 -4.38 1.03
C ASN A 121 2.29 -5.64 0.57
N PHE A 122 2.49 -5.81 -0.74
CA PHE A 122 3.25 -6.93 -1.26
C PHE A 122 4.73 -6.87 -0.82
N GLN A 123 5.32 -5.68 -0.80
CA GLN A 123 6.68 -5.50 -0.26
C GLN A 123 6.78 -5.85 1.23
N LYS A 124 5.79 -5.45 2.04
CA LYS A 124 5.74 -5.84 3.46
C LYS A 124 5.68 -7.36 3.64
N PHE A 125 4.88 -8.03 2.81
CA PHE A 125 4.82 -9.49 2.80
C PHE A 125 6.15 -10.13 2.41
N GLN A 126 6.83 -9.64 1.36
CA GLN A 126 8.14 -10.13 0.94
C GLN A 126 9.20 -9.93 2.04
N ASN A 127 9.22 -8.76 2.67
CA ASN A 127 10.13 -8.47 3.78
C ASN A 127 9.89 -9.41 4.98
N PHE A 128 8.64 -9.73 5.27
CA PHE A 128 8.28 -10.71 6.29
C PHE A 128 8.85 -12.10 5.96
N LEU A 129 8.71 -12.56 4.72
CA LEU A 129 9.27 -13.86 4.30
C LEU A 129 10.79 -13.90 4.40
N LEU A 130 11.47 -12.84 3.97
CA LEU A 130 12.92 -12.74 4.10
C LEU A 130 13.34 -12.85 5.57
N PHE A 131 12.68 -12.13 6.46
CA PHE A 131 12.95 -12.18 7.88
C PHE A 131 12.77 -13.60 8.47
N GLN A 132 11.70 -14.30 8.07
CA GLN A 132 11.45 -15.67 8.51
C GLN A 132 12.54 -16.63 8.03
N ASN A 133 12.96 -16.51 6.78
CA ASN A 133 14.02 -17.35 6.22
C ASN A 133 15.36 -17.13 6.96
N PHE A 134 15.75 -15.89 7.24
CA PHE A 134 16.95 -15.59 8.03
C PHE A 134 16.87 -16.17 9.44
N SER A 135 15.73 -16.04 10.10
CA SER A 135 15.54 -16.55 11.46
C SER A 135 15.62 -18.09 11.51
N GLN A 136 15.16 -18.79 10.49
CA GLN A 136 15.26 -20.25 10.40
C GLN A 136 16.70 -20.70 10.12
N GLN A 137 17.44 -19.98 9.26
CA GLN A 137 18.86 -20.28 9.01
C GLN A 137 19.70 -20.16 10.28
N GLN A 138 19.54 -19.07 11.04
CA GLN A 138 20.26 -18.88 12.30
C GLN A 138 19.99 -19.98 13.32
N LYS A 139 18.70 -20.44 13.44
CA LYS A 139 18.35 -21.56 14.31
C LYS A 139 19.02 -22.87 13.87
N SER A 140 19.07 -23.12 12.57
CA SER A 140 19.71 -24.31 12.01
C SER A 140 21.22 -24.33 12.26
N GLU A 141 21.89 -23.18 12.13
CA GLU A 141 23.33 -23.05 12.39
C GLU A 141 23.64 -23.20 13.89
N ALA A 142 22.85 -22.59 14.75
CA ALA A 142 23.00 -22.73 16.20
C ALA A 142 22.82 -24.20 16.66
N THR A 143 21.89 -24.95 16.05
CA THR A 143 21.67 -26.37 16.38
C THR A 143 22.81 -27.27 15.89
N LYS A 144 23.53 -26.88 14.85
CA LYS A 144 24.70 -27.64 14.34
C LYS A 144 26.00 -27.40 15.13
N ALA A 145 26.02 -26.31 15.91
CA ALA A 145 27.22 -25.91 16.69
C ALA A 145 27.29 -26.60 18.08
N PHE A 146 26.26 -27.34 18.48
CA PHE A 146 26.18 -28.16 19.66
C PHE A 146 26.12 -29.65 19.29
#